data_8c7938de6785bb20d31bb4f778741376
#
_entry.id   8c7938de6785bb20d31bb4f778741376
#
_cell.length_a   1.000
_cell.length_b   1.000
_cell.length_c   1.000
_cell.angle_alpha   90.00
_cell.angle_beta   90.00
_cell.angle_gamma   90.00
#
_symmetry.space_group_name_H-M   'P 1'
#
loop_
_entity.id
_entity.type
_entity.pdbx_description
1 polymer ?
#
loop_
_entity_poly.entity_id
_entity_poly.type
_entity_poly.pdbx_seq_one_letter_code
_entity_poly.pdbx_strand_id
1 'polypeptide(L)'
;YVESYPWQHLEKRYFEVGNLGFPVWRTMGGVMGMCICNDRRWPETYRVMGLQGAEVIMLGYNTPTANRESNTIEPPHLRMMHNQMSMQMGAYQNGAWVVGVAKAGAEDGFDMMGGSVICAPSGEIVAMARSVGDELIVADADLDECTFNKTTIFNFAAHRRPEAYSIITAQAGATPPPED
;
A
#
# COMPACT_ATOMS: atom_id res chain seq x y z
N TYR A 1 2.76 10.00 -4.51
CA TYR A 1 2.02 9.78 -5.76
C TYR A 1 2.96 9.27 -6.83
N VAL A 2 2.85 8.03 -7.21
CA VAL A 2 3.79 7.39 -8.14
C VAL A 2 3.17 7.21 -9.52
N GLU A 3 1.99 6.62 -9.60
CA GLU A 3 1.37 6.30 -10.87
C GLU A 3 -0.14 6.36 -10.76
N SER A 4 -0.82 6.78 -11.82
CA SER A 4 -2.26 6.69 -11.93
C SER A 4 -2.67 5.82 -13.12
N TYR A 5 -3.81 5.20 -13.02
CA TYR A 5 -4.38 4.49 -14.15
C TYR A 5 -4.62 5.43 -15.33
N PRO A 6 -4.55 4.94 -16.57
CA PRO A 6 -4.75 5.77 -17.77
C PRO A 6 -6.05 6.56 -17.80
N TRP A 7 -7.08 6.08 -17.12
CA TRP A 7 -8.40 6.71 -17.04
C TRP A 7 -8.56 7.72 -15.88
N GLN A 8 -7.57 7.87 -15.00
CA GLN A 8 -7.54 8.89 -13.94
C GLN A 8 -6.71 10.10 -14.38
N HIS A 9 -6.94 10.57 -15.59
CA HIS A 9 -6.11 11.62 -16.21
C HIS A 9 -6.23 12.99 -15.56
N LEU A 10 -7.32 13.26 -14.82
CA LEU A 10 -7.56 14.59 -14.27
C LEU A 10 -6.51 14.99 -13.26
N GLU A 11 -6.08 14.05 -12.41
CA GLU A 11 -5.05 14.30 -11.39
C GLU A 11 -3.71 14.70 -12.02
N LYS A 12 -3.29 13.99 -13.06
CA LYS A 12 -2.04 14.29 -13.79
C LYS A 12 -2.03 15.64 -14.51
N ARG A 13 -3.17 16.31 -14.65
CA ARG A 13 -3.25 17.68 -15.18
C ARG A 13 -2.88 18.74 -14.15
N TYR A 14 -2.98 18.41 -12.87
CA TYR A 14 -2.85 19.36 -11.78
C TYR A 14 -1.69 19.04 -10.85
N PHE A 15 -1.23 17.79 -10.82
CA PHE A 15 -0.20 17.31 -9.91
C PHE A 15 0.97 16.70 -10.65
N GLU A 16 2.16 17.07 -10.24
CA GLU A 16 3.41 16.42 -10.60
C GLU A 16 3.67 15.23 -9.68
N VAL A 17 4.50 14.29 -10.15
CA VAL A 17 4.98 13.18 -9.33
C VAL A 17 5.80 13.70 -8.15
N GLY A 18 5.57 13.17 -6.96
CA GLY A 18 6.34 13.54 -5.77
C GLY A 18 7.85 13.24 -5.94
N ASN A 19 8.68 14.11 -5.41
CA ASN A 19 10.14 14.03 -5.51
C ASN A 19 10.86 13.80 -4.18
N LEU A 20 10.11 13.55 -3.09
CA LEU A 20 10.66 13.33 -1.75
C LEU A 20 10.92 11.85 -1.44
N GLY A 21 10.54 10.94 -2.35
CA GLY A 21 10.57 9.50 -2.10
C GLY A 21 9.56 9.09 -1.02
N PHE A 22 9.89 8.05 -0.28
CA PHE A 22 9.05 7.50 0.79
C PHE A 22 9.81 7.55 2.14
N PRO A 23 9.93 8.74 2.74
CA PRO A 23 10.62 8.89 4.03
C PRO A 23 9.80 8.34 5.18
N VAL A 24 10.47 8.08 6.30
CA VAL A 24 9.86 7.72 7.57
C VAL A 24 10.29 8.67 8.66
N TRP A 25 9.50 8.78 9.72
CA TRP A 25 9.74 9.70 10.84
C TRP A 25 9.57 9.01 12.18
N ARG A 26 10.39 9.36 13.16
CA ARG A 26 10.15 9.00 14.55
C ARG A 26 9.11 9.95 15.13
N THR A 27 7.93 9.41 15.45
CA THR A 27 6.82 10.15 16.03
C THR A 27 5.86 9.20 16.74
N MET A 28 5.05 9.68 17.66
CA MET A 28 4.04 8.90 18.39
C MET A 28 4.60 7.60 19.01
N GLY A 29 5.84 7.62 19.46
CA GLY A 29 6.47 6.47 20.11
C GLY A 29 7.05 5.40 19.17
N GLY A 30 6.95 5.59 17.85
CA GLY A 30 7.42 4.61 16.85
C GLY A 30 8.04 5.25 15.60
N VAL A 31 8.29 4.43 14.60
CA VAL A 31 8.75 4.86 13.27
C VAL A 31 7.57 4.75 12.30
N MET A 32 7.12 5.90 11.80
CA MET A 32 5.93 6.03 10.95
C MET A 32 6.30 6.37 9.52
N GLY A 33 5.68 5.68 8.55
CA GLY A 33 5.72 5.99 7.13
C GLY A 33 4.34 6.39 6.61
N MET A 34 4.32 7.14 5.52
CA MET A 34 3.07 7.51 4.85
C MET A 34 3.21 7.35 3.34
N CYS A 35 2.14 6.89 2.72
CA CYS A 35 2.00 6.89 1.26
C CYS A 35 0.55 7.21 0.88
N ILE A 36 0.24 7.32 -0.40
CA ILE A 36 -1.08 7.73 -0.82
C ILE A 36 -1.61 6.87 -1.96
N CYS A 37 -2.87 6.47 -1.84
CA CYS A 37 -3.68 5.90 -2.91
C CYS A 37 -2.98 4.76 -3.67
N ASN A 38 -2.61 4.98 -4.92
CA ASN A 38 -2.00 3.98 -5.80
C ASN A 38 -0.63 3.50 -5.33
N ASP A 39 0.09 4.28 -4.52
CA ASP A 39 1.41 3.90 -3.96
C ASP A 39 1.35 2.55 -3.25
N ARG A 40 0.20 2.21 -2.62
CA ARG A 40 0.01 0.92 -1.92
C ARG A 40 0.09 -0.30 -2.81
N ARG A 41 -0.08 -0.15 -4.12
CA ARG A 41 -0.05 -1.26 -5.08
C ARG A 41 1.36 -1.69 -5.46
N TRP A 42 2.35 -0.86 -5.13
CA TRP A 42 3.75 -1.08 -5.46
C TRP A 42 4.51 -1.65 -4.26
N PRO A 43 5.03 -2.87 -4.34
CA PRO A 43 5.77 -3.48 -3.23
C PRO A 43 7.01 -2.69 -2.83
N GLU A 44 7.60 -1.94 -3.78
CA GLU A 44 8.75 -1.07 -3.54
C GLU A 44 8.45 0.03 -2.53
N THR A 45 7.25 0.61 -2.56
CA THR A 45 6.81 1.64 -1.60
C THR A 45 6.93 1.14 -0.17
N TYR A 46 6.38 -0.03 0.11
CA TYR A 46 6.47 -0.64 1.44
C TYR A 46 7.90 -1.04 1.78
N ARG A 47 8.62 -1.59 0.79
CA ARG A 47 9.99 -2.05 1.00
C ARG A 47 10.94 -0.90 1.33
N VAL A 48 10.83 0.24 0.67
CA VAL A 48 11.63 1.44 0.94
C VAL A 48 11.38 1.94 2.35
N MET A 49 10.13 2.02 2.81
CA MET A 49 9.79 2.40 4.17
C MET A 49 10.22 1.33 5.19
N GLY A 50 10.02 0.04 4.87
CA GLY A 50 10.45 -1.07 5.71
C GLY A 50 11.96 -1.11 5.95
N LEU A 51 12.76 -0.81 4.93
CA LEU A 51 14.22 -0.70 5.04
C LEU A 51 14.69 0.47 5.90
N GLN A 52 13.86 1.51 6.03
CA GLN A 52 14.08 2.63 6.93
C GLN A 52 13.56 2.35 8.36
N GLY A 53 13.01 1.16 8.60
CA GLY A 53 12.56 0.72 9.92
C GLY A 53 11.11 1.07 10.25
N ALA A 54 10.28 1.39 9.27
CA ALA A 54 8.86 1.67 9.53
C ALA A 54 8.19 0.59 10.38
N GLU A 55 7.49 1.01 11.42
CA GLU A 55 6.68 0.17 12.30
C GLU A 55 5.19 0.33 11.99
N VAL A 56 4.79 1.52 11.55
CA VAL A 56 3.43 1.79 11.06
C VAL A 56 3.51 2.51 9.72
N ILE A 57 2.74 2.04 8.75
CA ILE A 57 2.58 2.69 7.45
C ILE A 57 1.13 3.09 7.29
N MET A 58 0.89 4.38 7.16
CA MET A 58 -0.44 4.95 7.02
C MET A 58 -0.69 5.38 5.59
N LEU A 59 -1.88 5.15 5.09
CA LEU A 59 -2.26 5.59 3.74
C LEU A 59 -3.75 5.93 3.64
N GLY A 60 -4.03 6.92 2.80
CA GLY A 60 -5.39 7.31 2.43
C GLY A 60 -5.64 7.05 0.95
N TYR A 61 -6.87 6.66 0.59
CA TYR A 61 -7.24 6.42 -0.81
C TYR A 61 -8.74 6.62 -1.07
N ASN A 62 -9.05 7.00 -2.31
CA ASN A 62 -10.42 7.12 -2.81
C ASN A 62 -10.55 6.26 -4.08
N THR A 63 -10.89 5.01 -3.94
CA THR A 63 -11.04 4.10 -5.07
C THR A 63 -12.52 3.92 -5.40
N PRO A 64 -12.97 4.23 -6.63
CA PRO A 64 -14.36 4.00 -7.02
C PRO A 64 -14.66 2.50 -7.12
N THR A 65 -15.89 2.12 -6.75
CA THR A 65 -16.37 0.74 -6.83
C THR A 65 -16.39 0.23 -8.27
N ALA A 66 -16.81 1.10 -9.20
CA ALA A 66 -16.91 0.79 -10.60
C ALA A 66 -16.28 1.91 -11.43
N ASN A 67 -15.57 1.52 -12.46
CA ASN A 67 -15.14 2.39 -13.54
C ASN A 67 -15.52 1.72 -14.85
N ARG A 68 -16.31 2.40 -15.69
CA ARG A 68 -16.86 1.82 -16.93
C ARG A 68 -15.78 1.25 -17.85
N GLU A 69 -14.62 1.90 -17.90
CA GLU A 69 -13.53 1.51 -18.78
C GLU A 69 -12.71 0.35 -18.24
N SER A 70 -12.65 0.18 -16.92
CA SER A 70 -11.83 -0.85 -16.27
C SER A 70 -12.60 -2.03 -15.71
N ASN A 71 -13.94 -2.01 -15.71
CA ASN A 71 -14.75 -3.08 -15.10
C ASN A 71 -14.56 -4.45 -15.73
N THR A 72 -14.14 -4.52 -16.98
CA THR A 72 -13.82 -5.77 -17.65
C THR A 72 -12.49 -6.35 -17.19
N ILE A 73 -11.58 -5.52 -16.72
CA ILE A 73 -10.23 -5.91 -16.30
C ILE A 73 -10.17 -6.13 -14.78
N GLU A 74 -10.81 -5.24 -14.03
CA GLU A 74 -10.83 -5.28 -12.57
C GLU A 74 -12.26 -5.07 -12.05
N PRO A 75 -13.11 -6.12 -12.03
CA PRO A 75 -14.46 -6.01 -11.49
C PRO A 75 -14.44 -5.70 -9.98
N PRO A 76 -15.54 -5.18 -9.40
CA PRO A 76 -15.56 -4.66 -8.02
C PRO A 76 -15.01 -5.61 -6.95
N HIS A 77 -15.32 -6.91 -7.05
CA HIS A 77 -14.85 -7.90 -6.08
C HIS A 77 -13.33 -8.12 -6.14
N LEU A 78 -12.73 -8.10 -7.35
CA LEU A 78 -11.28 -8.19 -7.51
C LEU A 78 -10.62 -6.90 -7.04
N ARG A 79 -11.24 -5.76 -7.26
CA ARG A 79 -10.72 -4.48 -6.81
C ARG A 79 -10.60 -4.41 -5.28
N MET A 80 -11.61 -4.89 -4.55
CA MET A 80 -11.53 -5.02 -3.09
C MET A 80 -10.47 -6.01 -2.66
N MET A 81 -10.41 -7.18 -3.31
CA MET A 81 -9.38 -8.19 -3.03
C MET A 81 -7.96 -7.64 -3.25
N HIS A 82 -7.70 -6.99 -4.38
CA HIS A 82 -6.39 -6.39 -4.68
C HIS A 82 -6.02 -5.30 -3.67
N ASN A 83 -7.00 -4.49 -3.26
CA ASN A 83 -6.81 -3.47 -2.24
C ASN A 83 -6.35 -4.07 -0.90
N GLN A 84 -7.06 -5.08 -0.42
CA GLN A 84 -6.74 -5.74 0.84
C GLN A 84 -5.40 -6.49 0.74
N MET A 85 -5.20 -7.27 -0.33
CA MET A 85 -4.01 -8.06 -0.55
C MET A 85 -2.74 -7.19 -0.57
N SER A 86 -2.77 -6.03 -1.23
CA SER A 86 -1.61 -5.13 -1.29
C SER A 86 -1.20 -4.62 0.08
N MET A 87 -2.16 -4.30 0.95
CA MET A 87 -1.89 -3.83 2.30
C MET A 87 -1.47 -4.96 3.24
N GLN A 88 -2.10 -6.14 3.15
CA GLN A 88 -1.72 -7.33 3.92
C GLN A 88 -0.29 -7.78 3.59
N MET A 89 0.05 -7.84 2.29
CA MET A 89 1.41 -8.17 1.86
C MET A 89 2.41 -7.09 2.23
N GLY A 90 2.02 -5.81 2.13
CA GLY A 90 2.82 -4.68 2.60
C GLY A 90 3.16 -4.79 4.08
N ALA A 91 2.18 -5.14 4.92
CA ALA A 91 2.35 -5.37 6.34
C ALA A 91 3.27 -6.57 6.61
N TYR A 92 2.92 -7.72 6.10
CA TYR A 92 3.62 -8.99 6.36
C TYR A 92 5.07 -8.96 5.90
N GLN A 93 5.34 -8.59 4.66
CA GLN A 93 6.69 -8.63 4.08
C GLN A 93 7.65 -7.59 4.66
N ASN A 94 7.14 -6.61 5.40
CA ASN A 94 7.95 -5.55 6.00
C ASN A 94 7.88 -5.55 7.53
N GLY A 95 7.11 -6.48 8.12
CA GLY A 95 6.94 -6.59 9.55
C GLY A 95 6.45 -5.26 10.16
N ALA A 96 5.42 -4.66 9.57
CA ALA A 96 4.90 -3.36 9.95
C ALA A 96 3.37 -3.39 10.01
N TRP A 97 2.79 -2.58 10.88
CA TRP A 97 1.37 -2.29 10.85
C TRP A 97 1.04 -1.46 9.60
N VAL A 98 -0.08 -1.76 8.96
CA VAL A 98 -0.58 -0.95 7.83
C VAL A 98 -1.99 -0.47 8.14
N VAL A 99 -2.18 0.85 8.11
CA VAL A 99 -3.47 1.50 8.35
C VAL A 99 -3.92 2.14 7.04
N GLY A 100 -4.91 1.52 6.40
CA GLY A 100 -5.51 2.00 5.16
C GLY A 100 -6.84 2.68 5.41
N VAL A 101 -6.94 3.97 5.11
CA VAL A 101 -8.15 4.77 5.26
C VAL A 101 -8.77 5.02 3.90
N ALA A 102 -9.91 4.40 3.66
CA ALA A 102 -10.65 4.49 2.41
C ALA A 102 -11.74 5.55 2.47
N LYS A 103 -11.91 6.31 1.41
CA LYS A 103 -13.14 7.08 1.22
C LYS A 103 -14.29 6.12 0.96
N ALA A 104 -15.42 6.37 1.62
CA ALA A 104 -16.69 5.69 1.44
C ALA A 104 -17.76 6.68 0.92
N GLY A 105 -18.93 6.16 0.55
CA GLY A 105 -20.04 6.95 0.02
C GLY A 105 -19.88 7.30 -1.45
N ALA A 106 -20.57 8.34 -1.90
CA ALA A 106 -20.55 8.78 -3.29
C ALA A 106 -19.83 10.14 -3.44
N GLU A 107 -19.07 10.31 -4.51
CA GLU A 107 -18.41 11.55 -4.87
C GLU A 107 -18.44 11.73 -6.40
N ASP A 108 -18.91 12.89 -6.84
CA ASP A 108 -18.96 13.26 -8.25
C ASP A 108 -19.64 12.21 -9.18
N GLY A 109 -20.66 11.51 -8.64
CA GLY A 109 -21.40 10.48 -9.36
C GLY A 109 -20.74 9.09 -9.36
N PHE A 110 -19.68 8.90 -8.58
CA PHE A 110 -19.03 7.61 -8.37
C PHE A 110 -19.23 7.11 -6.95
N ASP A 111 -19.61 5.85 -6.82
CA ASP A 111 -19.62 5.17 -5.52
C ASP A 111 -18.20 4.74 -5.14
N MET A 112 -17.75 5.14 -3.96
CA MET A 112 -16.45 4.76 -3.43
C MET A 112 -16.53 3.42 -2.73
N MET A 113 -15.51 2.58 -2.89
CA MET A 113 -15.55 1.21 -2.41
C MET A 113 -15.44 1.08 -0.89
N GLY A 114 -14.99 2.13 -0.18
CA GLY A 114 -14.75 2.04 1.25
C GLY A 114 -13.70 0.97 1.60
N GLY A 115 -13.96 0.21 2.66
CA GLY A 115 -13.11 -0.91 3.05
C GLY A 115 -11.81 -0.48 3.71
N SER A 116 -11.85 0.53 4.59
CA SER A 116 -10.71 0.86 5.47
C SER A 116 -10.29 -0.37 6.26
N VAL A 117 -8.99 -0.58 6.42
CA VAL A 117 -8.44 -1.74 7.14
C VAL A 117 -7.27 -1.35 8.02
N ILE A 118 -7.08 -2.13 9.09
CA ILE A 118 -5.84 -2.17 9.86
C ILE A 118 -5.28 -3.59 9.73
N CYS A 119 -4.06 -3.70 9.20
CA CYS A 119 -3.36 -4.96 9.04
C CYS A 119 -2.21 -5.04 10.06
N ALA A 120 -2.14 -6.14 10.79
CA ALA A 120 -1.05 -6.45 11.70
C ALA A 120 0.24 -6.85 10.93
N PRO A 121 1.42 -6.86 11.58
CA PRO A 121 2.68 -7.32 11.00
C PRO A 121 2.63 -8.78 10.51
N SER A 122 1.70 -9.58 11.00
CA SER A 122 1.39 -10.95 10.50
C SER A 122 0.74 -10.97 9.12
N GLY A 123 0.20 -9.85 8.64
CA GLY A 123 -0.62 -9.75 7.44
C GLY A 123 -2.11 -9.95 7.68
N GLU A 124 -2.53 -10.22 8.93
CA GLU A 124 -3.95 -10.32 9.27
C GLU A 124 -4.64 -8.98 9.25
N ILE A 125 -5.88 -8.94 8.76
CA ILE A 125 -6.76 -7.79 8.91
C ILE A 125 -7.40 -7.87 10.31
N VAL A 126 -6.94 -7.04 11.22
CA VAL A 126 -7.42 -7.02 12.61
C VAL A 126 -8.62 -6.11 12.82
N ALA A 127 -8.82 -5.14 11.93
CA ALA A 127 -10.02 -4.31 11.88
C ALA A 127 -10.35 -3.94 10.43
N MET A 128 -11.64 -3.91 10.11
CA MET A 128 -12.12 -3.55 8.76
C MET A 128 -13.47 -2.84 8.84
N ALA A 129 -13.58 -1.72 8.14
CA ALA A 129 -14.86 -1.06 7.91
C ALA A 129 -15.74 -1.91 6.99
N ARG A 130 -17.00 -2.06 7.36
CA ARG A 130 -17.97 -2.95 6.68
C ARG A 130 -19.09 -2.20 6.00
N SER A 131 -19.24 -0.92 6.29
CA SER A 131 -20.25 -0.06 5.67
C SER A 131 -19.64 0.78 4.54
N VAL A 132 -20.51 1.35 3.73
CA VAL A 132 -20.18 2.37 2.72
C VAL A 132 -20.49 3.78 3.19
N GLY A 133 -20.77 3.94 4.50
CA GLY A 133 -20.92 5.22 5.18
C GLY A 133 -19.70 5.54 6.05
N ASP A 134 -19.83 6.59 6.84
CA ASP A 134 -18.80 6.97 7.81
C ASP A 134 -18.73 5.90 8.91
N GLU A 135 -17.54 5.37 9.15
CA GLU A 135 -17.30 4.32 10.12
C GLU A 135 -15.94 4.50 10.78
N LEU A 136 -15.88 4.29 12.09
CA LEU A 136 -14.64 4.26 12.86
C LEU A 136 -14.24 2.80 13.10
N ILE A 137 -13.01 2.46 12.73
CA ILE A 137 -12.38 1.19 13.09
C ILE A 137 -11.22 1.44 14.05
N VAL A 138 -11.03 0.56 15.00
CA VAL A 138 -9.99 0.67 16.04
C VAL A 138 -9.31 -0.67 16.23
N ALA A 139 -8.00 -0.65 16.44
CA ALA A 139 -7.21 -1.78 16.89
C ALA A 139 -6.09 -1.30 17.82
N ASP A 140 -5.69 -2.14 18.74
CA ASP A 140 -4.46 -1.94 19.51
C ASP A 140 -3.28 -2.42 18.68
N ALA A 141 -2.34 -1.53 18.41
CA ALA A 141 -1.15 -1.82 17.61
C ALA A 141 0.07 -1.94 18.54
N ASP A 142 0.40 -3.16 18.94
CA ASP A 142 1.63 -3.42 19.65
C ASP A 142 2.82 -3.34 18.67
N LEU A 143 3.69 -2.35 18.84
CA LEU A 143 4.84 -2.16 17.96
C LEU A 143 5.94 -3.22 18.17
N ASP A 144 5.93 -3.92 19.30
CA ASP A 144 6.87 -5.02 19.56
C ASP A 144 6.60 -6.23 18.63
N GLU A 145 5.37 -6.39 18.13
CA GLU A 145 5.06 -7.40 17.11
C GLU A 145 5.87 -7.21 15.82
N CYS A 146 6.23 -5.97 15.50
CA CYS A 146 7.08 -5.68 14.35
C CYS A 146 8.46 -6.29 14.50
N THR A 147 8.98 -6.40 15.72
CA THR A 147 10.32 -6.89 16.02
C THR A 147 10.46 -8.36 15.67
N PHE A 148 9.48 -9.18 15.98
CA PHE A 148 9.53 -10.62 15.69
C PHE A 148 9.76 -10.88 14.19
N ASN A 149 8.94 -10.31 13.32
CA ASN A 149 9.09 -10.52 11.89
C ASN A 149 10.39 -9.96 11.34
N LYS A 150 10.83 -8.79 11.81
CA LYS A 150 12.07 -8.13 11.36
C LYS A 150 13.33 -8.82 11.82
N THR A 151 13.27 -9.60 12.91
CA THR A 151 14.42 -10.33 13.44
C THR A 151 14.46 -11.80 13.05
N THR A 152 13.37 -12.33 12.49
CA THR A 152 13.24 -13.74 12.09
C THR A 152 13.06 -13.87 10.58
N ILE A 153 11.82 -13.99 10.11
CA ILE A 153 11.47 -14.31 8.70
C ILE A 153 11.98 -13.23 7.75
N PHE A 154 11.78 -11.96 8.12
CA PHE A 154 12.17 -10.80 7.32
C PHE A 154 13.35 -10.04 7.92
N ASN A 155 14.35 -10.77 8.42
CA ASN A 155 15.62 -10.16 8.79
C ASN A 155 16.35 -9.71 7.51
N PHE A 156 16.13 -8.46 7.12
CA PHE A 156 16.65 -7.93 5.87
C PHE A 156 18.18 -7.95 5.80
N ALA A 157 18.84 -7.67 6.91
CA ALA A 157 20.31 -7.66 6.97
C ALA A 157 20.90 -9.05 6.74
N ALA A 158 20.23 -10.10 7.22
CA ALA A 158 20.69 -11.48 7.10
C ALA A 158 20.32 -12.13 5.75
N HIS A 159 19.16 -11.76 5.19
CA HIS A 159 18.56 -12.57 4.11
C HIS A 159 18.42 -11.83 2.77
N ARG A 160 18.42 -10.49 2.76
CA ARG A 160 18.34 -9.77 1.47
C ARG A 160 19.64 -9.88 0.69
N ARG A 161 19.48 -9.92 -0.62
CA ARG A 161 20.55 -9.99 -1.61
C ARG A 161 20.47 -8.76 -2.53
N PRO A 162 20.83 -7.55 -2.03
CA PRO A 162 20.69 -6.29 -2.79
C PRO A 162 21.34 -6.35 -4.18
N GLU A 163 22.43 -7.08 -4.30
CA GLU A 163 23.15 -7.28 -5.56
C GLU A 163 22.33 -8.00 -6.63
N ALA A 164 21.33 -8.79 -6.23
CA ALA A 164 20.42 -9.51 -7.13
C ALA A 164 19.21 -8.65 -7.57
N TYR A 165 18.99 -7.50 -6.94
CA TYR A 165 17.82 -6.66 -7.13
C TYR A 165 18.07 -5.38 -7.93
N SER A 166 19.24 -5.23 -8.52
CA SER A 166 19.64 -4.01 -9.25
C SER A 166 18.70 -3.66 -10.40
N ILE A 167 18.07 -4.66 -11.02
CA ILE A 167 17.12 -4.47 -12.11
C ILE A 167 15.89 -3.64 -11.67
N ILE A 168 15.47 -3.72 -10.40
CA ILE A 168 14.32 -2.97 -9.87
C ILE A 168 14.54 -1.45 -9.98
N THR A 169 15.79 -1.00 -9.84
CA THR A 169 16.14 0.43 -9.92
C THR A 169 16.72 0.83 -11.28
N ALA A 170 17.10 -0.13 -12.09
CA ALA A 170 17.76 0.13 -13.37
C ALA A 170 16.79 0.34 -14.53
N GLN A 171 15.59 -0.22 -14.45
CA GLN A 171 14.61 -0.12 -15.55
C GLN A 171 13.19 0.03 -15.03
N ALA A 172 12.35 0.77 -15.76
CA ALA A 172 10.95 0.98 -15.43
C ALA A 172 10.02 -0.08 -16.05
N GLY A 173 10.30 -0.53 -17.24
CA GLY A 173 9.47 -1.47 -18.00
C GLY A 173 10.08 -2.86 -18.09
N ALA A 174 9.25 -3.87 -18.42
CA ALA A 174 9.74 -5.20 -18.66
C ALA A 174 10.48 -5.29 -20.01
N THR A 175 11.63 -5.96 -20.00
CA THR A 175 12.39 -6.29 -21.22
C THR A 175 12.50 -7.82 -21.27
N PRO A 176 11.71 -8.50 -22.12
CA PRO A 176 11.79 -9.95 -22.24
C PRO A 176 13.13 -10.37 -22.85
N PRO A 177 13.59 -11.59 -22.58
CA PRO A 177 14.75 -12.14 -23.27
C PRO A 177 14.50 -12.22 -24.79
N PRO A 178 15.55 -12.20 -25.62
CA PRO A 178 15.40 -12.39 -27.06
C PRO A 178 14.73 -13.73 -27.37
N GLU A 179 13.95 -13.78 -28.44
CA GLU A 179 13.43 -15.03 -28.98
C GLU A 179 14.58 -15.83 -29.59
N ASP A 180 14.66 -17.15 -29.31
CA ASP A 180 15.63 -18.07 -29.87
C ASP A 180 15.33 -18.39 -31.35
#